data_ab4c14e8a5a28e256c6c1ad67a2cd773
#
_entry.id   ab4c14e8a5a28e256c6c1ad67a2cd773
#
_cell.length_a   1.000
_cell.length_b   1.000
_cell.length_c   1.000
_cell.angle_alpha   90.00
_cell.angle_beta   90.00
_cell.angle_gamma   90.00
#
_symmetry.space_group_name_H-M   'P 1'
#
loop_
_entity.id
_entity.type
_entity.pdbx_description
1 polymer ?
#
loop_
_entity_poly.entity_id
_entity_poly.type
_entity_poly.pdbx_seq_one_letter_code
_entity_poly.pdbx_strand_id
1 'polypeptide(L)'
;VMDSLQQAEPEGYIHETHIVKGKGHWMDRADTAAIAWMTKYKRNALPKEIVWRQEEVVRPFMYWLGVDLETARPGMTVVAEIKIEACDYPKLRIYLNDRMVDMDKPVKVTYKGKVLFEKKLARMAKCMARTLCERGDSELVFSGYVEVEI
;
A
#
# COMPACT_ATOMS: atom_id res chain seq x y z
N VAL A 1 6.23 -18.80 11.05
CA VAL A 1 5.41 -17.99 10.13
C VAL A 1 6.31 -17.31 9.09
N MET A 2 7.26 -16.45 9.49
CA MET A 2 8.12 -15.73 8.52
C MET A 2 8.94 -16.67 7.63
N ASP A 3 9.54 -17.73 8.20
CA ASP A 3 10.29 -18.74 7.42
C ASP A 3 9.41 -19.42 6.37
N SER A 4 8.15 -19.75 6.71
CA SER A 4 7.22 -20.36 5.76
C SER A 4 6.80 -19.39 4.64
N LEU A 5 6.66 -18.09 4.94
CA LEU A 5 6.37 -17.07 3.96
C LEU A 5 7.57 -16.87 3.02
N GLN A 6 8.78 -16.82 3.56
CA GLN A 6 10.00 -16.71 2.75
C GLN A 6 10.24 -17.94 1.87
N GLN A 7 9.88 -19.14 2.34
CA GLN A 7 9.92 -20.33 1.48
C GLN A 7 8.95 -20.25 0.29
N ALA A 8 7.76 -19.66 0.50
CA ALA A 8 6.77 -19.48 -0.56
C ALA A 8 7.17 -18.36 -1.54
N GLU A 9 7.79 -17.29 -1.04
CA GLU A 9 8.22 -16.13 -1.83
C GLU A 9 9.59 -15.62 -1.33
N PRO A 10 10.71 -16.18 -1.82
CA PRO A 10 12.04 -15.90 -1.29
C PRO A 10 12.46 -14.42 -1.34
N GLU A 11 12.03 -13.69 -2.36
CA GLU A 11 12.36 -12.26 -2.55
C GLU A 11 11.37 -11.32 -1.83
N GLY A 12 10.21 -11.83 -1.41
CA GLY A 12 9.13 -11.03 -0.83
C GLY A 12 9.21 -10.86 0.68
N TYR A 13 9.64 -11.89 1.40
CA TYR A 13 9.61 -11.95 2.88
C TYR A 13 11.00 -12.09 3.48
N ILE A 14 11.92 -11.22 3.06
CA ILE A 14 13.29 -11.18 3.59
C ILE A 14 13.23 -10.79 5.07
N HIS A 15 13.72 -11.63 5.94
CA HIS A 15 13.76 -11.38 7.37
C HIS A 15 15.01 -11.96 8.02
N GLU A 16 15.33 -11.44 9.20
CA GLU A 16 16.39 -11.93 10.06
C GLU A 16 15.87 -11.94 11.50
N THR A 17 16.10 -13.03 12.24
CA THR A 17 15.61 -13.18 13.61
C THR A 17 16.76 -13.41 14.57
N HIS A 18 16.90 -12.55 15.58
CA HIS A 18 17.88 -12.66 16.65
C HIS A 18 17.19 -12.74 18.00
N ILE A 19 17.44 -13.81 18.75
CA ILE A 19 16.94 -13.99 20.12
C ILE A 19 18.06 -13.68 21.11
N VAL A 20 17.93 -12.56 21.82
CA VAL A 20 18.89 -12.13 22.85
C VAL A 20 18.44 -12.66 24.20
N LYS A 21 19.05 -13.78 24.65
CA LYS A 21 18.71 -14.45 25.93
C LYS A 21 19.21 -13.65 27.13
N GLY A 22 18.43 -13.66 28.22
CA GLY A 22 18.83 -13.06 29.51
C GLY A 22 18.90 -11.56 29.53
N LYS A 23 18.32 -10.86 28.54
CA LYS A 23 18.24 -9.40 28.47
C LYS A 23 16.79 -8.93 28.60
N GLY A 24 16.60 -7.75 29.18
CA GLY A 24 15.31 -7.08 29.21
C GLY A 24 14.93 -6.47 27.85
N HIS A 25 13.82 -5.75 27.81
CA HIS A 25 13.24 -5.15 26.59
C HIS A 25 14.26 -4.33 25.76
N TRP A 26 15.14 -3.57 26.41
CA TRP A 26 16.11 -2.70 25.73
C TRP A 26 17.38 -3.44 25.22
N MET A 27 17.53 -4.72 25.53
CA MET A 27 18.60 -5.61 25.04
C MET A 27 20.03 -5.03 25.13
N ASP A 28 20.27 -4.03 25.99
CA ASP A 28 21.53 -3.26 26.09
C ASP A 28 22.00 -2.70 24.73
N ARG A 29 21.07 -2.30 23.87
CA ARG A 29 21.28 -1.83 22.48
C ARG A 29 21.80 -2.90 21.51
N ALA A 30 21.69 -4.16 21.82
CA ALA A 30 22.09 -5.23 20.88
C ALA A 30 21.28 -5.21 19.57
N ASP A 31 20.09 -4.59 19.59
CA ASP A 31 19.21 -4.35 18.44
C ASP A 31 19.75 -3.33 17.43
N THR A 32 20.79 -2.54 17.77
CA THR A 32 21.39 -1.56 16.85
C THR A 32 21.92 -2.21 15.57
N ALA A 33 22.27 -3.49 15.59
CA ALA A 33 22.67 -4.26 14.41
C ALA A 33 21.57 -4.29 13.34
N ALA A 34 20.29 -4.22 13.75
CA ALA A 34 19.15 -4.18 12.83
C ALA A 34 19.16 -2.94 11.94
N ILE A 35 19.69 -1.80 12.40
CA ILE A 35 19.77 -0.57 11.62
C ILE A 35 20.64 -0.81 10.38
N ALA A 36 21.85 -1.37 10.55
CA ALA A 36 22.77 -1.67 9.45
C ALA A 36 22.20 -2.71 8.49
N TRP A 37 21.39 -3.64 8.98
CA TRP A 37 20.69 -4.61 8.15
C TRP A 37 19.57 -3.95 7.36
N MET A 38 18.70 -3.17 7.98
CA MET A 38 17.57 -2.48 7.31
C MET A 38 18.04 -1.51 6.21
N THR A 39 19.18 -0.84 6.38
CA THR A 39 19.71 0.11 5.38
C THR A 39 20.13 -0.54 4.06
N LYS A 40 20.26 -1.86 4.01
CA LYS A 40 20.53 -2.61 2.76
C LYS A 40 19.31 -2.68 1.83
N TYR A 41 18.11 -2.41 2.35
CA TYR A 41 16.87 -2.59 1.62
C TYR A 41 16.17 -1.25 1.38
N LYS A 42 15.56 -1.13 0.20
CA LYS A 42 14.73 0.02 -0.16
C LYS A 42 13.27 -0.45 -0.26
N ARG A 43 12.38 0.24 0.43
CA ARG A 43 10.95 -0.01 0.32
C ARG A 43 10.44 0.19 -1.11
N ASN A 44 9.66 -0.74 -1.64
CA ASN A 44 8.87 -0.50 -2.83
C ASN A 44 7.66 0.37 -2.45
N ALA A 45 7.70 1.65 -2.83
CA ALA A 45 6.62 2.59 -2.53
C ALA A 45 5.38 2.42 -3.41
N LEU A 46 5.53 1.79 -4.58
CA LEU A 46 4.46 1.59 -5.56
C LEU A 46 4.36 0.10 -5.94
N PRO A 47 3.98 -0.78 -5.00
CA PRO A 47 3.83 -2.21 -5.28
C PRO A 47 2.75 -2.41 -6.35
N LYS A 48 2.94 -3.41 -7.22
CA LYS A 48 1.97 -3.75 -8.26
C LYS A 48 0.73 -4.41 -7.69
N GLU A 49 0.93 -5.19 -6.63
CA GLU A 49 -0.12 -5.91 -5.91
C GLU A 49 -0.20 -5.41 -4.47
N ILE A 50 -1.41 -5.25 -3.96
CA ILE A 50 -1.69 -4.90 -2.57
C ILE A 50 -2.76 -5.85 -2.05
N VAL A 51 -2.43 -6.55 -0.96
CA VAL A 51 -3.39 -7.24 -0.10
C VAL A 51 -3.49 -6.41 1.18
N TRP A 52 -4.60 -5.70 1.34
CA TRP A 52 -4.82 -4.81 2.48
C TRP A 52 -6.00 -5.28 3.32
N ARG A 53 -5.70 -5.74 4.52
CA ARG A 53 -6.70 -6.07 5.53
C ARG A 53 -6.65 -5.03 6.65
N GLN A 54 -7.81 -4.50 7.03
CA GLN A 54 -7.91 -3.60 8.18
C GLN A 54 -7.72 -4.39 9.48
N GLU A 55 -6.86 -3.87 10.34
CA GLU A 55 -6.66 -4.34 11.71
C GLU A 55 -7.55 -3.57 12.69
N GLU A 56 -7.33 -3.69 14.00
CA GLU A 56 -8.09 -2.98 15.04
C GLU A 56 -8.08 -1.45 14.82
N VAL A 57 -6.94 -0.89 14.43
CA VAL A 57 -6.81 0.51 14.06
C VAL A 57 -6.99 0.64 12.54
N VAL A 58 -8.18 1.06 12.14
CA VAL A 58 -8.50 1.26 10.72
C VAL A 58 -7.71 2.44 10.12
N ARG A 59 -7.26 2.29 8.88
CA ARG A 59 -6.49 3.29 8.14
C ARG A 59 -7.23 3.75 6.90
N PRO A 60 -7.13 5.04 6.50
CA PRO A 60 -7.81 5.55 5.30
C PRO A 60 -7.09 5.20 4.00
N PHE A 61 -5.84 4.78 4.06
CA PHE A 61 -5.04 4.45 2.88
C PHE A 61 -3.97 3.41 3.16
N MET A 62 -3.59 2.68 2.10
CA MET A 62 -2.41 1.83 2.03
C MET A 62 -1.79 1.97 0.65
N TYR A 63 -0.55 2.42 0.55
CA TYR A 63 0.13 2.73 -0.71
C TYR A 63 -0.74 3.63 -1.61
N TRP A 64 -1.14 3.13 -2.79
CA TRP A 64 -1.96 3.85 -3.77
C TRP A 64 -3.47 3.60 -3.63
N LEU A 65 -3.91 2.84 -2.63
CA LEU A 65 -5.34 2.64 -2.32
C LEU A 65 -5.82 3.61 -1.23
N GLY A 66 -7.09 3.96 -1.29
CA GLY A 66 -7.76 4.75 -0.27
C GLY A 66 -9.22 4.32 -0.08
N VAL A 67 -9.73 4.40 1.15
CA VAL A 67 -11.10 4.09 1.55
C VAL A 67 -11.65 5.18 2.45
N ASP A 68 -12.96 5.26 2.57
CA ASP A 68 -13.60 6.18 3.53
C ASP A 68 -13.56 5.58 4.94
N LEU A 69 -13.01 6.33 5.89
CA LEU A 69 -12.93 5.89 7.30
C LEU A 69 -14.29 5.63 7.92
N GLU A 70 -15.33 6.35 7.50
CA GLU A 70 -16.69 6.17 8.00
C GLU A 70 -17.24 4.76 7.72
N THR A 71 -16.81 4.14 6.63
CA THR A 71 -17.23 2.78 6.24
C THR A 71 -16.21 1.71 6.63
N ALA A 72 -14.98 2.09 6.96
CA ALA A 72 -13.91 1.14 7.30
C ALA A 72 -14.18 0.44 8.64
N ARG A 73 -14.00 -0.88 8.66
CA ARG A 73 -14.14 -1.73 9.86
C ARG A 73 -12.99 -2.73 9.92
N PRO A 74 -12.59 -3.17 11.13
CA PRO A 74 -11.63 -4.26 11.30
C PRO A 74 -12.05 -5.50 10.50
N GLY A 75 -11.07 -6.15 9.89
CA GLY A 75 -11.27 -7.35 9.08
C GLY A 75 -11.63 -7.12 7.61
N MET A 76 -12.06 -5.90 7.22
CA MET A 76 -12.34 -5.59 5.81
C MET A 76 -11.08 -5.66 4.97
N THR A 77 -11.20 -6.22 3.78
CA THR A 77 -10.06 -6.52 2.90
C THR A 77 -10.22 -5.87 1.52
N VAL A 78 -9.10 -5.44 0.95
CA VAL A 78 -8.96 -5.10 -0.48
C VAL A 78 -7.82 -5.94 -1.03
N VAL A 79 -8.06 -6.61 -2.16
CA VAL A 79 -7.02 -7.24 -2.99
C VAL A 79 -7.02 -6.53 -4.33
N ALA A 80 -5.96 -5.84 -4.64
CA ALA A 80 -5.83 -5.08 -5.88
C ALA A 80 -4.43 -5.24 -6.46
N GLU A 81 -4.44 -5.55 -7.74
CA GLU A 81 -3.31 -5.44 -8.65
C GLU A 81 -3.57 -4.22 -9.58
N ILE A 82 -3.12 -4.23 -10.83
CA ILE A 82 -3.56 -3.26 -11.86
C ILE A 82 -5.10 -3.37 -12.09
N LYS A 83 -5.71 -4.48 -11.69
CA LYS A 83 -7.17 -4.71 -11.63
C LYS A 83 -7.57 -5.01 -10.18
N ILE A 84 -8.78 -4.60 -9.78
CA ILE A 84 -9.33 -4.95 -8.47
C ILE A 84 -9.81 -6.40 -8.53
N GLU A 85 -9.31 -7.25 -7.65
CA GLU A 85 -9.70 -8.66 -7.57
C GLU A 85 -10.76 -8.89 -6.51
N ALA A 86 -10.60 -8.29 -5.32
CA ALA A 86 -11.58 -8.33 -4.24
C ALA A 86 -11.61 -7.00 -3.49
N CYS A 87 -12.79 -6.60 -3.04
CA CYS A 87 -12.97 -5.39 -2.24
C CYS A 87 -14.24 -5.50 -1.41
N ASP A 88 -14.13 -5.30 -0.09
CA ASP A 88 -15.24 -5.32 0.86
C ASP A 88 -15.88 -3.92 1.05
N TYR A 89 -15.34 -2.91 0.39
CA TYR A 89 -15.82 -1.54 0.51
C TYR A 89 -16.81 -1.18 -0.59
N PRO A 90 -17.81 -0.35 -0.31
CA PRO A 90 -18.73 0.15 -1.33
C PRO A 90 -18.06 1.14 -2.29
N LYS A 91 -16.99 1.81 -1.84
CA LYS A 91 -16.18 2.75 -2.62
C LYS A 91 -14.70 2.54 -2.40
N LEU A 92 -13.93 2.64 -3.48
CA LEU A 92 -12.48 2.55 -3.45
C LEU A 92 -11.87 3.73 -4.20
N ARG A 93 -10.86 4.37 -3.61
CA ARG A 93 -9.99 5.34 -4.27
C ARG A 93 -8.69 4.69 -4.69
N ILE A 94 -8.34 4.91 -5.94
CA ILE A 94 -7.10 4.45 -6.56
C ILE A 94 -6.31 5.70 -6.92
N TYR A 95 -5.27 5.99 -6.17
CA TYR A 95 -4.39 7.12 -6.41
C TYR A 95 -3.35 6.76 -7.47
N LEU A 96 -3.10 7.68 -8.40
CA LEU A 96 -2.25 7.45 -9.57
C LEU A 96 -1.26 8.61 -9.78
N ASN A 97 -0.13 8.27 -10.36
CA ASN A 97 0.86 9.22 -10.84
C ASN A 97 1.59 8.66 -12.07
N ASP A 98 2.45 9.49 -12.70
CA ASP A 98 3.19 9.16 -13.92
C ASP A 98 4.23 8.03 -13.74
N ARG A 99 4.54 7.66 -12.49
CA ARG A 99 5.42 6.50 -12.19
C ARG A 99 4.68 5.17 -12.30
N MET A 100 3.35 5.19 -12.24
CA MET A 100 2.49 4.00 -12.26
C MET A 100 1.87 3.76 -13.63
N VAL A 101 1.36 4.82 -14.25
CA VAL A 101 0.62 4.76 -15.52
C VAL A 101 0.95 5.97 -16.39
N ASP A 102 0.76 5.84 -17.70
CA ASP A 102 0.78 6.97 -18.63
C ASP A 102 -0.49 7.82 -18.43
N MET A 103 -0.38 8.88 -17.64
CA MET A 103 -1.51 9.77 -17.32
C MET A 103 -2.02 10.58 -18.54
N ASP A 104 -1.31 10.55 -19.68
CA ASP A 104 -1.76 11.19 -20.92
C ASP A 104 -2.70 10.30 -21.74
N LYS A 105 -2.83 9.05 -21.36
CA LYS A 105 -3.78 8.08 -21.93
C LYS A 105 -4.99 7.86 -21.02
N PRO A 106 -6.11 7.29 -21.54
CA PRO A 106 -7.21 6.85 -20.70
C PRO A 106 -6.76 5.77 -19.71
N VAL A 107 -7.09 5.97 -18.44
CA VAL A 107 -6.91 4.97 -17.39
C VAL A 107 -8.14 4.10 -17.33
N LYS A 108 -7.95 2.79 -17.30
CA LYS A 108 -9.02 1.81 -17.20
C LYS A 108 -8.96 1.08 -15.85
N VAL A 109 -10.07 1.08 -15.14
CA VAL A 109 -10.25 0.34 -13.90
C VAL A 109 -11.34 -0.71 -14.11
N THR A 110 -11.03 -1.96 -13.76
CA THR A 110 -11.97 -3.08 -13.91
C THR A 110 -12.15 -3.81 -12.58
N TYR A 111 -13.35 -4.37 -12.37
CA TYR A 111 -13.66 -5.24 -11.26
C TYR A 111 -14.58 -6.36 -11.74
N LYS A 112 -14.23 -7.63 -11.46
CA LYS A 112 -14.97 -8.83 -11.90
C LYS A 112 -15.36 -8.79 -13.37
N GLY A 113 -14.44 -8.33 -14.24
CA GLY A 113 -14.64 -8.21 -15.68
C GLY A 113 -15.46 -7.00 -16.14
N LYS A 114 -16.06 -6.23 -15.23
CA LYS A 114 -16.80 -5.00 -15.55
C LYS A 114 -15.86 -3.80 -15.53
N VAL A 115 -15.98 -2.91 -16.52
CA VAL A 115 -15.29 -1.64 -16.56
C VAL A 115 -16.01 -0.65 -15.63
N LEU A 116 -15.34 -0.19 -14.58
CA LEU A 116 -15.85 0.80 -13.65
C LEU A 116 -15.46 2.22 -14.04
N PHE A 117 -14.30 2.37 -14.67
CA PHE A 117 -13.78 3.66 -15.13
C PHE A 117 -12.93 3.47 -16.39
N GLU A 118 -13.09 4.34 -17.38
CA GLU A 118 -12.23 4.37 -18.58
C GLU A 118 -12.21 5.79 -19.16
N LYS A 119 -11.37 6.66 -18.59
CA LYS A 119 -11.23 8.07 -19.03
C LYS A 119 -9.81 8.57 -18.77
N LYS A 120 -9.44 9.66 -19.44
CA LYS A 120 -8.22 10.41 -19.13
C LYS A 120 -8.36 11.07 -17.75
N LEU A 121 -7.32 10.94 -16.93
CA LEU A 121 -7.27 11.49 -15.59
C LEU A 121 -6.40 12.74 -15.56
N ALA A 122 -6.97 13.85 -15.07
CA ALA A 122 -6.22 15.11 -14.95
C ALA A 122 -5.21 15.06 -13.79
N ARG A 123 -4.03 15.63 -14.01
CA ARG A 123 -3.06 15.88 -12.94
C ARG A 123 -3.52 17.09 -12.14
N MET A 124 -3.61 16.95 -10.83
CA MET A 124 -4.14 17.96 -9.92
C MET A 124 -3.11 18.29 -8.84
N ALA A 125 -2.58 19.51 -8.82
CA ALA A 125 -1.66 19.96 -7.77
C ALA A 125 -2.27 19.81 -6.36
N LYS A 126 -3.58 20.01 -6.22
CA LYS A 126 -4.30 19.79 -4.96
C LYS A 126 -4.22 18.32 -4.48
N CYS A 127 -4.27 17.35 -5.40
CA CYS A 127 -4.10 15.95 -5.06
C CYS A 127 -2.68 15.66 -4.57
N MET A 128 -1.68 16.22 -5.24
CA MET A 128 -0.27 16.09 -4.85
C MET A 128 -0.03 16.66 -3.45
N ALA A 129 -0.46 17.90 -3.19
CA ALA A 129 -0.32 18.53 -1.88
C ALA A 129 -1.04 17.73 -0.78
N ARG A 130 -2.28 17.30 -1.04
CA ARG A 130 -3.07 16.51 -0.10
C ARG A 130 -2.40 15.20 0.24
N THR A 131 -1.97 14.41 -0.75
CA THR A 131 -1.35 13.10 -0.50
C THR A 131 -0.01 13.23 0.20
N LEU A 132 0.76 14.28 -0.09
CA LEU A 132 1.99 14.58 0.64
C LEU A 132 1.70 14.90 2.13
N CYS A 133 0.73 15.76 2.40
CA CYS A 133 0.35 16.13 3.78
C CYS A 133 -0.21 14.95 4.59
N GLU A 134 -1.12 14.16 3.97
CA GLU A 134 -1.77 13.03 4.65
C GLU A 134 -0.82 11.87 4.93
N ARG A 135 0.17 11.66 4.07
CA ARG A 135 1.07 10.50 4.12
C ARG A 135 2.44 10.81 4.71
N GLY A 136 2.88 12.07 4.67
CA GLY A 136 4.20 12.50 5.13
C GLY A 136 5.35 11.84 4.36
N ASP A 137 5.11 11.41 3.11
CA ASP A 137 6.02 10.56 2.34
C ASP A 137 6.07 11.02 0.88
N SER A 138 7.24 11.54 0.47
CA SER A 138 7.47 12.03 -0.90
C SER A 138 7.36 10.95 -1.98
N GLU A 139 7.58 9.68 -1.62
CA GLU A 139 7.43 8.55 -2.55
C GLU A 139 5.96 8.19 -2.80
N LEU A 140 5.03 8.64 -1.94
CA LEU A 140 3.59 8.41 -2.01
C LEU A 140 2.81 9.66 -2.41
N VAL A 141 3.40 10.53 -3.22
CA VAL A 141 2.72 11.68 -3.82
C VAL A 141 2.04 11.26 -5.12
N PHE A 142 0.73 11.52 -5.21
CA PHE A 142 -0.09 11.16 -6.36
C PHE A 142 -0.69 12.41 -7.01
N SER A 143 -0.67 12.45 -8.33
CA SER A 143 -1.17 13.58 -9.11
C SER A 143 -2.67 13.51 -9.45
N GLY A 144 -3.30 12.35 -9.26
CA GLY A 144 -4.71 12.15 -9.48
C GLY A 144 -5.25 10.92 -8.75
N TYR A 145 -6.57 10.78 -8.76
CA TYR A 145 -7.22 9.57 -8.26
C TYR A 145 -8.50 9.27 -9.04
N VAL A 146 -8.85 8.00 -9.07
CA VAL A 146 -10.17 7.51 -9.53
C VAL A 146 -10.92 7.03 -8.30
N GLU A 147 -12.16 7.44 -8.15
CA GLU A 147 -13.08 6.87 -7.18
C GLU A 147 -14.06 5.96 -7.92
N VAL A 148 -14.18 4.71 -7.49
CA VAL A 148 -15.08 3.71 -8.07
C VAL A 148 -16.03 3.16 -7.02
N GLU A 149 -17.26 2.91 -7.43
CA GLU A 149 -18.26 2.13 -6.66
C GLU A 149 -18.09 0.64 -7.03
N ILE A 150 -18.06 -0.21 -6.00
CA ILE A 150 -17.81 -1.64 -6.11
C ILE A 150 -19.11 -2.43 -6.08
#